data_c5ead3d7630ba4390f87ab3f842db215
#
_entry.id   c5ead3d7630ba4390f87ab3f842db215
#
_cell.length_a   1.000
_cell.length_b   1.000
_cell.length_c   1.000
_cell.angle_alpha   90.00
_cell.angle_beta   90.00
_cell.angle_gamma   90.00
#
_symmetry.space_group_name_H-M   'P 1'
#
loop_
_entity.id
_entity.type
_entity.pdbx_description
1 polymer ?
#
loop_
_entity_poly.entity_id
_entity_poly.type
_entity_poly.pdbx_seq_one_letter_code
_entity_poly.pdbx_strand_id
1 'polypeptide(L)'
;MYAEFYGLKDPPFALTPDPRFIYFTPSHLEVMANLHYGIETGKGLIVVTGEAGTGKTTVLRWMMQRLDRTVLVAYIFNPRLSVTEFYQHVATLLDLQTWETKSDLLLALGKTLESRHSRGLRTVLVIDEAQGLSPSVLEEIRLLSNFESNTAKHLQIVLTGQPEMRDLLNNPDLQLKQRIAQRCVVTQLPTVEETDRYITSRLLVSGATRTGIFSSEAIDYIYRCSAGIPRNINNLCDNALVAGYAAGDKIVDRSIIEEVADMLDMVPRTDNRLPAGNEGELASRVFSEASRAELWATGNCESAKQAGQI
;
A
#
# COMPACT_ATOMS: atom_id res chain seq x y z
N MET A 1 -26.55 -12.20 9.63
CA MET A 1 -27.58 -11.32 10.21
C MET A 1 -27.74 -10.04 9.40
N TYR A 2 -26.92 -8.97 9.58
CA TYR A 2 -27.15 -7.74 8.81
C TYR A 2 -26.93 -7.89 7.31
N ALA A 3 -25.97 -8.73 6.90
CA ALA A 3 -25.71 -8.97 5.47
C ALA A 3 -26.98 -9.48 4.75
N GLU A 4 -27.63 -10.47 5.28
CA GLU A 4 -28.88 -11.02 4.73
C GLU A 4 -30.02 -9.97 4.72
N PHE A 5 -30.11 -9.16 5.77
CA PHE A 5 -31.10 -8.08 5.87
C PHE A 5 -30.94 -7.05 4.74
N TYR A 6 -29.69 -6.70 4.36
CA TYR A 6 -29.42 -5.80 3.24
C TYR A 6 -29.30 -6.51 1.88
N GLY A 7 -29.50 -7.82 1.83
CA GLY A 7 -29.39 -8.62 0.59
C GLY A 7 -27.95 -8.82 0.13
N LEU A 8 -27.01 -8.88 1.07
CA LEU A 8 -25.58 -9.10 0.84
C LEU A 8 -25.23 -10.57 1.09
N LYS A 9 -24.25 -11.10 0.35
CA LYS A 9 -23.72 -12.45 0.52
C LYS A 9 -22.60 -12.48 1.58
N ASP A 10 -21.75 -11.46 1.58
CA ASP A 10 -20.59 -11.31 2.46
C ASP A 10 -20.62 -9.94 3.16
N PRO A 11 -19.96 -9.79 4.33
CA PRO A 11 -19.76 -8.49 4.95
C PRO A 11 -18.90 -7.58 4.05
N PRO A 12 -19.41 -6.41 3.58
CA PRO A 12 -18.70 -5.59 2.61
C PRO A 12 -17.51 -4.83 3.19
N PHE A 13 -17.55 -4.52 4.48
CA PHE A 13 -16.59 -3.63 5.14
C PHE A 13 -15.71 -4.32 6.19
N ALA A 14 -15.56 -5.66 6.08
CA ALA A 14 -14.68 -6.42 6.96
C ALA A 14 -13.25 -5.83 6.95
N LEU A 15 -12.64 -5.76 8.15
CA LEU A 15 -11.28 -5.22 8.32
C LEU A 15 -10.18 -6.20 7.89
N THR A 16 -10.53 -7.49 7.78
CA THR A 16 -9.63 -8.51 7.25
C THR A 16 -9.36 -8.26 5.77
N PRO A 17 -8.09 -8.25 5.33
CA PRO A 17 -7.77 -8.02 3.92
C PRO A 17 -8.30 -9.18 3.07
N ASP A 18 -9.32 -8.92 2.27
CA ASP A 18 -9.81 -9.85 1.23
C ASP A 18 -9.49 -9.25 -0.14
N PRO A 19 -8.70 -9.94 -0.99
CA PRO A 19 -8.33 -9.44 -2.31
C PRO A 19 -9.51 -9.12 -3.23
N ARG A 20 -10.67 -9.72 -3.01
CA ARG A 20 -11.89 -9.44 -3.80
C ARG A 20 -12.38 -7.99 -3.64
N PHE A 21 -12.14 -7.39 -2.48
CA PHE A 21 -12.57 -6.04 -2.13
C PHE A 21 -11.53 -4.95 -2.38
N ILE A 22 -10.48 -5.25 -3.15
CA ILE A 22 -9.48 -4.25 -3.49
C ILE A 22 -10.10 -3.21 -4.42
N TYR A 23 -10.02 -1.96 -4.00
CA TYR A 23 -10.36 -0.79 -4.80
C TYR A 23 -9.11 0.03 -5.07
N PHE A 24 -8.72 0.12 -6.34
CA PHE A 24 -7.53 0.88 -6.73
C PHE A 24 -7.88 2.34 -7.01
N THR A 25 -7.30 3.22 -6.21
CA THR A 25 -7.31 4.65 -6.50
C THR A 25 -6.22 5.01 -7.51
N PRO A 26 -6.28 6.20 -8.14
CA PRO A 26 -5.20 6.68 -8.99
C PRO A 26 -3.82 6.65 -8.29
N SER A 27 -3.76 7.02 -7.00
CA SER A 27 -2.51 6.96 -6.22
C SER A 27 -2.00 5.53 -6.03
N HIS A 28 -2.88 4.55 -5.86
CA HIS A 28 -2.50 3.14 -5.81
C HIS A 28 -1.87 2.66 -7.13
N LEU A 29 -2.50 3.03 -8.27
CA LEU A 29 -2.00 2.67 -9.61
C LEU A 29 -0.63 3.32 -9.89
N GLU A 30 -0.45 4.58 -9.50
CA GLU A 30 0.84 5.28 -9.62
C GLU A 30 1.93 4.60 -8.78
N VAL A 31 1.63 4.26 -7.52
CA VAL A 31 2.57 3.55 -6.65
C VAL A 31 2.96 2.20 -7.24
N MET A 32 2.00 1.43 -7.76
CA MET A 32 2.27 0.14 -8.41
C MET A 32 3.15 0.28 -9.65
N ALA A 33 2.86 1.26 -10.50
CA ALA A 33 3.67 1.53 -11.70
C ALA A 33 5.12 1.92 -11.33
N ASN A 34 5.28 2.81 -10.35
CA ASN A 34 6.58 3.24 -9.87
C ASN A 34 7.38 2.10 -9.23
N LEU A 35 6.74 1.27 -8.40
CA LEU A 35 7.38 0.10 -7.78
C LEU A 35 7.79 -0.93 -8.84
N HIS A 36 6.89 -1.24 -9.77
CA HIS A 36 7.21 -2.16 -10.86
C HIS A 36 8.39 -1.65 -11.68
N TYR A 37 8.32 -0.41 -12.14
CA TYR A 37 9.42 0.21 -12.88
C TYR A 37 10.73 0.21 -12.09
N GLY A 38 10.69 0.59 -10.81
CA GLY A 38 11.88 0.65 -9.97
C GLY A 38 12.52 -0.72 -9.73
N ILE A 39 11.73 -1.78 -9.57
CA ILE A 39 12.19 -3.17 -9.44
C ILE A 39 12.77 -3.66 -10.77
N GLU A 40 12.08 -3.39 -11.89
CA GLU A 40 12.53 -3.81 -13.22
C GLU A 40 13.83 -3.14 -13.66
N THR A 41 13.98 -1.85 -13.37
CA THR A 41 15.15 -1.06 -13.79
C THR A 41 16.28 -1.00 -12.76
N GLY A 42 16.11 -1.63 -11.60
CA GLY A 42 17.18 -1.68 -10.59
C GLY A 42 17.45 -0.33 -9.93
N LYS A 43 16.43 0.45 -9.54
CA LYS A 43 16.59 1.79 -8.96
C LYS A 43 17.26 1.81 -7.58
N GLY A 44 17.22 0.70 -6.85
CA GLY A 44 17.80 0.58 -5.50
C GLY A 44 16.77 0.87 -4.41
N LEU A 45 16.78 2.05 -3.79
CA LEU A 45 15.92 2.36 -2.65
C LEU A 45 14.66 3.13 -3.08
N ILE A 46 13.50 2.57 -2.79
CA ILE A 46 12.18 3.15 -3.07
C ILE A 46 11.45 3.34 -1.73
N VAL A 47 10.78 4.47 -1.59
CA VAL A 47 10.03 4.82 -0.39
C VAL A 47 8.56 5.05 -0.74
N VAL A 48 7.66 4.37 -0.01
CA VAL A 48 6.21 4.54 -0.14
C VAL A 48 5.67 5.06 1.18
N THR A 49 5.07 6.24 1.17
CA THR A 49 4.46 6.83 2.38
C THR A 49 2.95 7.02 2.20
N GLY A 50 2.23 7.16 3.29
CA GLY A 50 0.80 7.49 3.31
C GLY A 50 0.23 7.29 4.71
N GLU A 51 -0.91 7.91 4.99
CA GLU A 51 -1.60 7.79 6.28
C GLU A 51 -1.94 6.35 6.65
N ALA A 52 -2.10 6.08 7.94
CA ALA A 52 -2.56 4.78 8.41
C ALA A 52 -3.94 4.46 7.81
N GLY A 53 -4.10 3.23 7.26
CA GLY A 53 -5.38 2.81 6.69
C GLY A 53 -5.65 3.21 5.24
N THR A 54 -4.71 3.87 4.55
CA THR A 54 -4.84 4.22 3.12
C THR A 54 -4.64 3.06 2.15
N GLY A 55 -4.23 1.88 2.62
CA GLY A 55 -4.08 0.69 1.78
C GLY A 55 -2.66 0.38 1.31
N LYS A 56 -1.62 1.02 1.84
CA LYS A 56 -0.19 0.77 1.50
C LYS A 56 0.17 -0.72 1.46
N THR A 57 -0.03 -1.40 2.59
CA THR A 57 0.26 -2.84 2.73
C THR A 57 -0.55 -3.70 1.75
N THR A 58 -1.81 -3.32 1.49
CA THR A 58 -2.69 -4.03 0.55
C THR A 58 -2.15 -3.94 -0.87
N VAL A 59 -1.79 -2.76 -1.33
CA VAL A 59 -1.19 -2.52 -2.66
C VAL A 59 0.12 -3.27 -2.81
N LEU A 60 0.99 -3.21 -1.80
CA LEU A 60 2.26 -3.93 -1.82
C LEU A 60 2.07 -5.44 -1.93
N ARG A 61 1.23 -6.04 -1.07
CA ARG A 61 0.98 -7.47 -1.09
C ARG A 61 0.37 -7.92 -2.42
N TRP A 62 -0.58 -7.13 -2.94
CA TRP A 62 -1.19 -7.41 -4.23
C TRP A 62 -0.15 -7.39 -5.37
N MET A 63 0.72 -6.39 -5.37
CA MET A 63 1.78 -6.28 -6.37
C MET A 63 2.80 -7.42 -6.24
N MET A 64 3.26 -7.73 -5.03
CA MET A 64 4.25 -8.80 -4.80
C MET A 64 3.76 -10.17 -5.25
N GLN A 65 2.45 -10.47 -5.11
CA GLN A 65 1.86 -11.72 -5.58
C GLN A 65 1.87 -11.85 -7.12
N ARG A 66 2.07 -10.73 -7.84
CA ARG A 66 2.06 -10.65 -9.30
C ARG A 66 3.42 -10.40 -9.92
N LEU A 67 4.47 -10.24 -9.13
CA LEU A 67 5.83 -10.21 -9.63
C LEU A 67 6.19 -11.55 -10.29
N ASP A 68 7.03 -11.46 -11.31
CA ASP A 68 7.54 -12.65 -11.99
C ASP A 68 8.31 -13.56 -11.02
N ARG A 69 8.32 -14.87 -11.28
CA ARG A 69 9.02 -15.86 -10.46
C ARG A 69 10.55 -15.65 -10.41
N THR A 70 11.09 -14.84 -11.29
CA THR A 70 12.51 -14.42 -11.27
C THR A 70 12.82 -13.44 -10.13
N VAL A 71 11.80 -12.85 -9.51
CA VAL A 71 11.94 -11.90 -8.40
C VAL A 71 11.77 -12.62 -7.07
N LEU A 72 12.82 -12.66 -6.27
CA LEU A 72 12.76 -13.09 -4.87
C LEU A 72 12.37 -11.91 -3.99
N VAL A 73 11.29 -12.05 -3.25
CA VAL A 73 10.82 -11.02 -2.31
C VAL A 73 11.09 -11.46 -0.88
N ALA A 74 11.96 -10.75 -0.19
CA ALA A 74 12.15 -10.83 1.25
C ALA A 74 11.28 -9.76 1.92
N TYR A 75 10.25 -10.16 2.67
CA TYR A 75 9.29 -9.24 3.28
C TYR A 75 9.40 -9.24 4.79
N ILE A 76 9.74 -8.10 5.37
CA ILE A 76 9.81 -7.85 6.81
C ILE A 76 8.60 -7.01 7.22
N PHE A 77 7.79 -7.58 8.10
CA PHE A 77 6.61 -6.96 8.67
C PHE A 77 6.89 -6.54 10.12
N ASN A 78 6.48 -5.31 10.50
CA ASN A 78 6.63 -4.76 11.85
C ASN A 78 8.09 -4.75 12.37
N PRO A 79 8.97 -3.89 11.85
CA PRO A 79 10.42 -3.99 12.01
C PRO A 79 10.98 -3.38 13.30
N ARG A 80 10.31 -3.53 14.44
CA ARG A 80 10.90 -3.17 15.75
C ARG A 80 11.95 -4.20 16.15
N LEU A 81 13.04 -4.21 15.40
CA LEU A 81 14.12 -5.19 15.51
C LEU A 81 15.43 -4.51 15.94
N SER A 82 16.23 -5.23 16.70
CA SER A 82 17.64 -4.92 16.84
C SER A 82 18.38 -5.18 15.51
N VAL A 83 19.59 -4.66 15.35
CA VAL A 83 20.42 -4.91 14.18
C VAL A 83 20.65 -6.42 13.95
N THR A 84 20.88 -7.15 15.03
CA THR A 84 21.11 -8.61 14.95
C THR A 84 19.86 -9.34 14.45
N GLU A 85 18.70 -9.04 15.03
CA GLU A 85 17.42 -9.64 14.61
C GLU A 85 17.08 -9.27 13.15
N PHE A 86 17.32 -8.01 12.76
CA PHE A 86 17.14 -7.57 11.38
C PHE A 86 17.93 -8.45 10.39
N TYR A 87 19.22 -8.67 10.67
CA TYR A 87 20.05 -9.52 9.83
C TYR A 87 19.65 -11.00 9.88
N GLN A 88 19.18 -11.50 11.03
CA GLN A 88 18.63 -12.85 11.14
C GLN A 88 17.40 -13.03 10.23
N HIS A 89 16.49 -12.04 10.23
CA HIS A 89 15.33 -12.05 9.34
C HIS A 89 15.75 -12.01 7.87
N VAL A 90 16.65 -11.10 7.49
CA VAL A 90 17.16 -11.00 6.10
C VAL A 90 17.78 -12.34 5.66
N ALA A 91 18.60 -12.93 6.50
CA ALA A 91 19.25 -14.20 6.20
C ALA A 91 18.24 -15.35 6.03
N THR A 92 17.28 -15.45 6.94
CA THR A 92 16.22 -16.47 6.84
C THR A 92 15.40 -16.32 5.57
N LEU A 93 15.00 -15.09 5.23
CA LEU A 93 14.17 -14.81 4.04
C LEU A 93 14.92 -15.04 2.72
N LEU A 94 16.25 -14.94 2.72
CA LEU A 94 17.11 -15.18 1.56
C LEU A 94 17.75 -16.56 1.55
N ASP A 95 17.36 -17.45 2.48
CA ASP A 95 17.88 -18.82 2.64
C ASP A 95 19.41 -18.85 2.72
N LEU A 96 19.99 -17.89 3.48
CA LEU A 96 21.42 -17.87 3.74
C LEU A 96 21.77 -18.90 4.80
N GLN A 97 22.87 -19.61 4.58
CA GLN A 97 23.37 -20.59 5.54
C GLN A 97 23.89 -19.92 6.83
N THR A 98 24.13 -20.71 7.86
CA THR A 98 24.64 -20.27 9.16
C THR A 98 25.90 -19.41 9.02
N TRP A 99 25.94 -18.33 9.77
CA TRP A 99 27.09 -17.42 9.88
C TRP A 99 27.48 -17.27 11.35
N GLU A 100 28.75 -17.04 11.60
CA GLU A 100 29.27 -16.80 12.94
C GLU A 100 29.38 -15.30 13.25
N THR A 101 29.74 -14.51 12.27
CA THR A 101 29.91 -13.07 12.41
C THR A 101 29.07 -12.26 11.41
N LYS A 102 28.82 -10.99 11.71
CA LYS A 102 28.17 -10.06 10.76
C LYS A 102 28.93 -9.97 9.44
N SER A 103 30.27 -10.06 9.48
CA SER A 103 31.11 -10.02 8.29
C SER A 103 30.84 -11.23 7.39
N ASP A 104 30.73 -12.42 7.96
CA ASP A 104 30.44 -13.65 7.21
C ASP A 104 29.07 -13.57 6.54
N LEU A 105 28.08 -13.04 7.28
CA LEU A 105 26.73 -12.80 6.74
C LEU A 105 26.76 -11.85 5.55
N LEU A 106 27.43 -10.72 5.66
CA LEU A 106 27.51 -9.72 4.59
C LEU A 106 28.22 -10.27 3.35
N LEU A 107 29.26 -11.08 3.55
CA LEU A 107 29.96 -11.78 2.45
C LEU A 107 29.04 -12.81 1.77
N ALA A 108 28.33 -13.63 2.55
CA ALA A 108 27.37 -14.61 2.02
C ALA A 108 26.23 -13.91 1.26
N LEU A 109 25.69 -12.83 1.83
CA LEU A 109 24.65 -12.02 1.20
C LEU A 109 25.14 -11.43 -0.13
N GLY A 110 26.33 -10.81 -0.15
CA GLY A 110 26.91 -10.25 -1.37
C GLY A 110 27.05 -11.28 -2.48
N LYS A 111 27.63 -12.46 -2.18
CA LYS A 111 27.77 -13.56 -3.12
C LYS A 111 26.41 -14.06 -3.64
N THR A 112 25.43 -14.18 -2.77
CA THR A 112 24.08 -14.61 -3.16
C THR A 112 23.41 -13.60 -4.08
N LEU A 113 23.47 -12.31 -3.75
CA LEU A 113 22.90 -11.24 -4.58
C LEU A 113 23.58 -11.16 -5.95
N GLU A 114 24.90 -11.25 -6.00
CA GLU A 114 25.66 -11.24 -7.24
C GLU A 114 25.34 -12.47 -8.11
N SER A 115 25.32 -13.66 -7.50
CA SER A 115 24.96 -14.91 -8.20
C SER A 115 23.53 -14.86 -8.76
N ARG A 116 22.58 -14.30 -8.02
CA ARG A 116 21.22 -14.12 -8.52
C ARG A 116 21.18 -13.14 -9.69
N HIS A 117 21.84 -11.99 -9.52
CA HIS A 117 21.89 -10.95 -10.54
C HIS A 117 22.52 -11.45 -11.85
N SER A 118 23.65 -12.20 -11.79
CA SER A 118 24.33 -12.78 -12.98
C SER A 118 23.46 -13.79 -13.74
N ARG A 119 22.46 -14.37 -13.07
CA ARG A 119 21.45 -15.26 -13.67
C ARG A 119 20.19 -14.54 -14.15
N GLY A 120 20.17 -13.21 -14.14
CA GLY A 120 19.01 -12.39 -14.48
C GLY A 120 17.89 -12.43 -13.44
N LEU A 121 18.17 -12.92 -12.21
CA LEU A 121 17.21 -12.99 -11.12
C LEU A 121 17.31 -11.71 -10.26
N ARG A 122 16.18 -11.18 -9.84
CA ARG A 122 16.10 -10.00 -8.97
C ARG A 122 15.88 -10.37 -7.53
N THR A 123 16.32 -9.49 -6.63
CA THR A 123 16.06 -9.61 -5.19
C THR A 123 15.52 -8.29 -4.66
N VAL A 124 14.39 -8.37 -3.97
CA VAL A 124 13.68 -7.22 -3.38
C VAL A 124 13.52 -7.45 -1.89
N LEU A 125 14.02 -6.52 -1.08
CA LEU A 125 13.79 -6.46 0.36
C LEU A 125 12.68 -5.42 0.62
N VAL A 126 11.55 -5.87 1.12
CA VAL A 126 10.42 -5.01 1.49
C VAL A 126 10.36 -4.91 3.00
N ILE A 127 10.33 -3.70 3.51
CA ILE A 127 10.20 -3.41 4.94
C ILE A 127 8.96 -2.55 5.13
N ASP A 128 7.92 -3.13 5.73
CA ASP A 128 6.66 -2.46 6.00
C ASP A 128 6.66 -1.82 7.39
N GLU A 129 5.89 -0.74 7.59
CA GLU A 129 5.84 0.04 8.82
C GLU A 129 7.24 0.58 9.25
N ALA A 130 8.04 1.01 8.28
CA ALA A 130 9.44 1.39 8.46
C ALA A 130 9.66 2.62 9.38
N GLN A 131 8.61 3.37 9.74
CA GLN A 131 8.69 4.39 10.79
C GLN A 131 9.01 3.80 12.17
N GLY A 132 8.84 2.49 12.35
CA GLY A 132 9.22 1.77 13.57
C GLY A 132 10.69 1.39 13.65
N LEU A 133 11.49 1.62 12.61
CA LEU A 133 12.90 1.29 12.56
C LEU A 133 13.75 2.20 13.48
N SER A 134 14.73 1.60 14.15
CA SER A 134 15.74 2.36 14.88
C SER A 134 16.74 3.00 13.90
N PRO A 135 17.39 4.13 14.30
CA PRO A 135 18.44 4.74 13.48
C PRO A 135 19.57 3.78 13.12
N SER A 136 19.92 2.85 14.02
CA SER A 136 20.94 1.83 13.76
C SER A 136 20.54 0.85 12.66
N VAL A 137 19.28 0.43 12.60
CA VAL A 137 18.78 -0.44 11.51
C VAL A 137 18.66 0.34 10.19
N LEU A 138 18.27 1.62 10.23
CA LEU A 138 18.27 2.48 9.03
C LEU A 138 19.66 2.63 8.43
N GLU A 139 20.70 2.74 9.28
CA GLU A 139 22.08 2.76 8.80
C GLU A 139 22.48 1.43 8.14
N GLU A 140 22.07 0.28 8.69
CA GLU A 140 22.29 -1.01 8.04
C GLU A 140 21.60 -1.11 6.68
N ILE A 141 20.37 -0.59 6.56
CA ILE A 141 19.64 -0.52 5.29
C ILE A 141 20.41 0.35 4.29
N ARG A 142 20.98 1.46 4.73
CA ARG A 142 21.85 2.30 3.90
C ARG A 142 23.06 1.52 3.39
N LEU A 143 23.71 0.74 4.25
CA LEU A 143 24.84 -0.11 3.88
C LEU A 143 24.41 -1.20 2.88
N LEU A 144 23.26 -1.85 3.10
CA LEU A 144 22.71 -2.85 2.17
C LEU A 144 22.39 -2.26 0.81
N SER A 145 22.02 -0.98 0.71
CA SER A 145 21.76 -0.31 -0.56
C SER A 145 23.01 -0.14 -1.44
N ASN A 146 24.21 -0.42 -0.90
CA ASN A 146 25.47 -0.41 -1.63
C ASN A 146 25.80 -1.73 -2.33
N PHE A 147 24.98 -2.77 -2.21
CA PHE A 147 25.17 -4.00 -3.00
C PHE A 147 24.88 -3.74 -4.46
N GLU A 148 25.93 -3.39 -5.21
CA GLU A 148 25.86 -3.00 -6.63
C GLU A 148 27.14 -3.46 -7.37
N SER A 149 27.01 -3.60 -8.68
CA SER A 149 28.14 -3.62 -9.60
C SER A 149 28.33 -2.25 -10.23
N ASN A 150 29.29 -2.14 -11.14
CA ASN A 150 29.51 -0.88 -11.88
C ASN A 150 28.30 -0.44 -12.72
N THR A 151 27.35 -1.33 -12.98
CA THR A 151 26.25 -1.10 -13.93
C THR A 151 24.85 -1.32 -13.33
N ALA A 152 24.73 -2.00 -12.16
CA ALA A 152 23.42 -2.37 -11.64
C ALA A 152 23.39 -2.56 -10.12
N LYS A 153 22.26 -2.27 -9.51
CA LYS A 153 21.93 -2.63 -8.12
C LYS A 153 21.52 -4.08 -8.04
N HIS A 154 22.15 -4.85 -7.15
CA HIS A 154 21.84 -6.26 -6.93
C HIS A 154 20.67 -6.47 -5.95
N LEU A 155 20.42 -5.47 -5.09
CA LEU A 155 19.33 -5.48 -4.13
C LEU A 155 18.42 -4.26 -4.36
N GLN A 156 17.12 -4.51 -4.52
CA GLN A 156 16.10 -3.47 -4.46
C GLN A 156 15.54 -3.43 -3.05
N ILE A 157 15.38 -2.23 -2.50
CA ILE A 157 14.83 -2.05 -1.15
C ILE A 157 13.58 -1.18 -1.26
N VAL A 158 12.49 -1.65 -0.69
CA VAL A 158 11.23 -0.90 -0.61
C VAL A 158 10.92 -0.65 0.86
N LEU A 159 10.92 0.61 1.27
CA LEU A 159 10.47 1.02 2.59
C LEU A 159 9.07 1.57 2.50
N THR A 160 8.16 1.05 3.32
CA THR A 160 6.83 1.63 3.42
C THR A 160 6.57 2.09 4.84
N GLY A 161 5.83 3.17 4.98
CA GLY A 161 5.52 3.70 6.31
C GLY A 161 4.56 4.87 6.29
N GLN A 162 4.33 5.39 7.49
CA GLN A 162 3.49 6.55 7.72
C GLN A 162 4.26 7.85 7.42
N PRO A 163 3.59 9.02 7.34
CA PRO A 163 4.24 10.29 7.00
C PRO A 163 5.43 10.65 7.89
N GLU A 164 5.44 10.22 9.16
CA GLU A 164 6.53 10.44 10.12
C GLU A 164 7.86 9.85 9.66
N MET A 165 7.81 8.84 8.78
CA MET A 165 9.00 8.30 8.16
C MET A 165 9.79 9.35 7.37
N ARG A 166 9.15 10.45 6.91
CA ARG A 166 9.84 11.55 6.23
C ARG A 166 10.87 12.22 7.12
N ASP A 167 10.55 12.39 8.40
CA ASP A 167 11.46 13.03 9.37
C ASP A 167 12.64 12.12 9.67
N LEU A 168 12.40 10.82 9.83
CA LEU A 168 13.46 9.82 9.97
C LEU A 168 14.40 9.81 8.76
N LEU A 169 13.86 9.80 7.54
CA LEU A 169 14.66 9.78 6.31
C LEU A 169 15.36 11.10 6.00
N ASN A 170 14.89 12.21 6.56
CA ASN A 170 15.53 13.53 6.43
C ASN A 170 16.62 13.78 7.46
N ASN A 171 16.81 12.88 8.44
CA ASN A 171 17.89 13.01 9.42
C ASN A 171 19.25 13.07 8.71
N PRO A 172 20.00 14.17 8.84
CA PRO A 172 21.28 14.37 8.15
C PRO A 172 22.35 13.34 8.56
N ASP A 173 22.26 12.80 9.77
CA ASP A 173 23.21 11.83 10.29
C ASP A 173 23.12 10.47 9.58
N LEU A 174 21.95 10.13 9.02
CA LEU A 174 21.72 8.83 8.38
C LEU A 174 22.11 8.78 6.90
N GLN A 175 22.28 9.92 6.23
CA GLN A 175 22.61 10.03 4.78
C GLN A 175 21.75 9.14 3.85
N LEU A 176 20.64 8.58 4.38
CA LEU A 176 19.77 7.67 3.64
C LEU A 176 18.99 8.40 2.55
N LYS A 177 18.66 9.68 2.78
CA LYS A 177 17.93 10.53 1.83
C LYS A 177 18.55 10.55 0.43
N GLN A 178 19.88 10.55 0.35
CA GLN A 178 20.62 10.61 -0.93
C GLN A 178 20.56 9.28 -1.70
N ARG A 179 20.18 8.19 -1.04
CA ARG A 179 20.04 6.85 -1.64
C ARG A 179 18.65 6.57 -2.17
N ILE A 180 17.66 7.41 -1.82
CA ILE A 180 16.28 7.22 -2.27
C ILE A 180 16.16 7.63 -3.73
N ALA A 181 15.91 6.63 -4.58
CA ALA A 181 15.73 6.83 -6.01
C ALA A 181 14.30 7.25 -6.38
N GLN A 182 13.30 6.77 -5.64
CA GLN A 182 11.89 7.09 -5.88
C GLN A 182 11.14 7.29 -4.57
N ARG A 183 10.19 8.22 -4.59
CA ARG A 183 9.24 8.49 -3.50
C ARG A 183 7.83 8.43 -4.06
N CYS A 184 7.01 7.60 -3.44
CA CYS A 184 5.61 7.42 -3.79
C CYS A 184 4.74 7.76 -2.58
N VAL A 185 3.54 8.27 -2.82
CA VAL A 185 2.60 8.61 -1.76
C VAL A 185 1.26 7.95 -2.05
N VAL A 186 0.78 7.14 -1.10
CA VAL A 186 -0.60 6.64 -1.12
C VAL A 186 -1.47 7.67 -0.40
N THR A 187 -2.38 8.27 -1.14
CA THR A 187 -3.30 9.29 -0.61
C THR A 187 -4.63 8.68 -0.17
N GLN A 188 -5.34 9.38 0.69
CA GLN A 188 -6.74 9.12 0.99
C GLN A 188 -7.61 9.38 -0.25
N LEU A 189 -8.88 8.94 -0.21
CA LEU A 189 -9.87 9.27 -1.23
C LEU A 189 -10.09 10.79 -1.24
N PRO A 190 -9.93 11.46 -2.40
CA PRO A 190 -9.87 12.92 -2.42
C PRO A 190 -11.24 13.60 -2.31
N THR A 191 -12.33 12.89 -2.65
CA THR A 191 -13.66 13.51 -2.75
C THR A 191 -14.76 12.59 -2.21
N VAL A 192 -15.94 13.19 -2.01
CA VAL A 192 -17.18 12.48 -1.62
C VAL A 192 -17.56 11.46 -2.72
N GLU A 193 -17.41 11.81 -3.99
CA GLU A 193 -17.76 10.96 -5.13
C GLU A 193 -16.85 9.73 -5.20
N GLU A 194 -15.54 9.87 -4.89
CA GLU A 194 -14.63 8.73 -4.79
C GLU A 194 -14.98 7.84 -3.60
N THR A 195 -15.42 8.43 -2.49
CA THR A 195 -15.90 7.69 -1.32
C THR A 195 -17.17 6.90 -1.65
N ASP A 196 -18.12 7.50 -2.38
CA ASP A 196 -19.30 6.80 -2.87
C ASP A 196 -18.95 5.62 -3.78
N ARG A 197 -18.07 5.84 -4.75
CA ARG A 197 -17.58 4.76 -5.63
C ARG A 197 -16.92 3.63 -4.86
N TYR A 198 -16.12 3.96 -3.86
CA TYR A 198 -15.48 3.00 -2.98
C TYR A 198 -16.51 2.15 -2.21
N ILE A 199 -17.48 2.81 -1.55
CA ILE A 199 -18.56 2.14 -0.80
C ILE A 199 -19.39 1.28 -1.73
N THR A 200 -19.83 1.82 -2.87
CA THR A 200 -20.62 1.13 -3.88
C THR A 200 -19.90 -0.09 -4.44
N SER A 201 -18.61 0.03 -4.76
CA SER A 201 -17.78 -1.09 -5.23
C SER A 201 -17.77 -2.25 -4.24
N ARG A 202 -17.60 -1.97 -2.95
CA ARG A 202 -17.58 -3.01 -1.90
C ARG A 202 -18.94 -3.68 -1.72
N LEU A 203 -20.03 -2.90 -1.77
CA LEU A 203 -21.39 -3.43 -1.74
C LEU A 203 -21.67 -4.36 -2.91
N LEU A 204 -21.29 -3.97 -4.13
CA LEU A 204 -21.46 -4.79 -5.34
C LEU A 204 -20.67 -6.11 -5.26
N VAL A 205 -19.41 -6.07 -4.80
CA VAL A 205 -18.59 -7.27 -4.58
C VAL A 205 -19.23 -8.19 -3.55
N SER A 206 -19.89 -7.64 -2.53
CA SER A 206 -20.67 -8.40 -1.55
C SER A 206 -22.00 -8.94 -2.07
N GLY A 207 -22.30 -8.71 -3.35
CA GLY A 207 -23.53 -9.22 -4.00
C GLY A 207 -24.76 -8.35 -3.80
N ALA A 208 -24.59 -7.08 -3.43
CA ALA A 208 -25.72 -6.14 -3.35
C ALA A 208 -26.45 -6.04 -4.70
N THR A 209 -27.75 -6.20 -4.68
CA THR A 209 -28.64 -5.97 -5.83
C THR A 209 -29.14 -4.51 -5.89
N ARG A 210 -28.94 -3.75 -4.82
CA ARG A 210 -29.31 -2.33 -4.69
C ARG A 210 -28.08 -1.56 -4.19
N THR A 211 -27.76 -0.44 -4.84
CA THR A 211 -26.62 0.42 -4.48
C THR A 211 -26.98 1.49 -3.45
N GLY A 212 -28.27 1.86 -3.31
CA GLY A 212 -28.75 2.91 -2.39
C GLY A 212 -28.99 2.41 -0.96
N ILE A 213 -28.05 1.67 -0.38
CA ILE A 213 -28.09 1.28 1.05
C ILE A 213 -27.72 2.47 1.94
N PHE A 214 -26.79 3.32 1.50
CA PHE A 214 -26.45 4.58 2.16
C PHE A 214 -27.08 5.75 1.41
N SER A 215 -27.64 6.73 2.14
CA SER A 215 -28.13 7.97 1.53
C SER A 215 -26.96 8.87 1.12
N SER A 216 -27.18 9.82 0.22
CA SER A 216 -26.16 10.80 -0.20
C SER A 216 -25.64 11.64 0.96
N GLU A 217 -26.52 12.02 1.89
CA GLU A 217 -26.17 12.73 3.11
C GLU A 217 -25.32 11.88 4.06
N ALA A 218 -25.60 10.57 4.13
CA ALA A 218 -24.79 9.63 4.89
C ALA A 218 -23.37 9.52 4.30
N ILE A 219 -23.24 9.41 2.98
CA ILE A 219 -21.94 9.31 2.28
C ILE A 219 -21.13 10.60 2.47
N ASP A 220 -21.74 11.78 2.36
CA ASP A 220 -21.06 13.06 2.65
C ASP A 220 -20.53 13.09 4.09
N TYR A 221 -21.35 12.65 5.03
CA TYR A 221 -20.95 12.65 6.44
C TYR A 221 -19.87 11.61 6.73
N ILE A 222 -19.94 10.41 6.14
CA ILE A 222 -18.87 9.39 6.19
C ILE A 222 -17.55 9.97 5.68
N TYR A 223 -17.56 10.67 4.55
CA TYR A 223 -16.35 11.28 4.00
C TYR A 223 -15.73 12.29 4.98
N ARG A 224 -16.55 13.16 5.58
CA ARG A 224 -16.07 14.15 6.56
C ARG A 224 -15.47 13.51 7.81
N CYS A 225 -16.11 12.48 8.37
CA CYS A 225 -15.65 11.79 9.56
C CYS A 225 -14.40 10.94 9.28
N SER A 226 -14.37 10.26 8.14
CA SER A 226 -13.27 9.38 7.75
C SER A 226 -12.04 10.10 7.21
N ALA A 227 -12.17 11.37 6.81
CA ALA A 227 -11.19 12.12 6.02
C ALA A 227 -10.78 11.38 4.73
N GLY A 228 -11.68 10.59 4.14
CA GLY A 228 -11.43 9.79 2.95
C GLY A 228 -10.48 8.59 3.17
N ILE A 229 -10.18 8.22 4.42
CA ILE A 229 -9.30 7.09 4.73
C ILE A 229 -10.09 5.78 4.67
N PRO A 230 -9.73 4.82 3.78
CA PRO A 230 -10.48 3.58 3.56
C PRO A 230 -10.78 2.77 4.82
N ARG A 231 -9.84 2.65 5.76
CA ARG A 231 -10.06 1.94 7.03
C ARG A 231 -11.15 2.62 7.86
N ASN A 232 -11.15 3.93 7.93
CA ASN A 232 -12.14 4.69 8.68
C ASN A 232 -13.52 4.60 8.03
N ILE A 233 -13.58 4.66 6.69
CA ILE A 233 -14.81 4.43 5.91
C ILE A 233 -15.38 3.06 6.22
N ASN A 234 -14.53 2.01 6.21
CA ASN A 234 -14.97 0.66 6.52
C ASN A 234 -15.54 0.55 7.93
N ASN A 235 -14.86 1.13 8.93
CA ASN A 235 -15.34 1.12 10.32
C ASN A 235 -16.71 1.79 10.45
N LEU A 236 -16.87 2.97 9.86
CA LEU A 236 -18.15 3.68 9.89
C LEU A 236 -19.25 2.90 9.18
N CYS A 237 -18.98 2.40 7.97
CA CYS A 237 -19.97 1.68 7.19
C CYS A 237 -20.38 0.34 7.83
N ASP A 238 -19.44 -0.42 8.38
CA ASP A 238 -19.76 -1.71 9.02
C ASP A 238 -20.64 -1.51 10.25
N ASN A 239 -20.27 -0.59 11.14
CA ASN A 239 -21.05 -0.28 12.33
C ASN A 239 -22.41 0.33 11.98
N ALA A 240 -22.48 1.15 10.94
CA ALA A 240 -23.75 1.75 10.49
C ALA A 240 -24.70 0.70 9.90
N LEU A 241 -24.20 -0.31 9.19
CA LEU A 241 -25.03 -1.43 8.74
C LEU A 241 -25.57 -2.24 9.93
N VAL A 242 -24.78 -2.42 10.98
CA VAL A 242 -25.24 -3.07 12.21
C VAL A 242 -26.30 -2.26 12.93
N ALA A 243 -26.10 -0.95 13.08
CA ALA A 243 -27.04 -0.03 13.73
C ALA A 243 -28.36 0.05 12.95
N GLY A 244 -28.32 0.25 11.62
CA GLY A 244 -29.51 0.26 10.78
C GLY A 244 -30.28 -1.06 10.80
N TYR A 245 -29.56 -2.20 10.84
CA TYR A 245 -30.18 -3.51 11.03
C TYR A 245 -30.93 -3.60 12.36
N ALA A 246 -30.33 -3.11 13.46
CA ALA A 246 -30.95 -3.10 14.79
C ALA A 246 -32.20 -2.21 14.84
N ALA A 247 -32.18 -1.07 14.13
CA ALA A 247 -33.33 -0.18 13.97
C ALA A 247 -34.40 -0.69 12.99
N GLY A 248 -34.08 -1.66 12.15
CA GLY A 248 -34.97 -2.18 11.09
C GLY A 248 -34.94 -1.33 9.81
N ASP A 249 -33.99 -0.42 9.68
CA ASP A 249 -33.89 0.54 8.58
C ASP A 249 -33.18 -0.07 7.37
N LYS A 250 -33.82 -0.05 6.21
CA LYS A 250 -33.29 -0.53 4.92
C LYS A 250 -32.34 0.47 4.25
N ILE A 251 -32.34 1.70 4.71
CA ILE A 251 -31.47 2.77 4.23
C ILE A 251 -30.75 3.34 5.44
N VAL A 252 -29.44 3.38 5.36
CA VAL A 252 -28.59 4.03 6.35
C VAL A 252 -28.55 5.52 5.99
N ASP A 253 -29.18 6.32 6.80
CA ASP A 253 -29.22 7.76 6.65
C ASP A 253 -28.11 8.45 7.45
N ARG A 254 -28.07 9.78 7.37
CA ARG A 254 -27.09 10.58 8.07
C ARG A 254 -27.16 10.42 9.60
N SER A 255 -28.36 10.28 10.17
CA SER A 255 -28.54 10.22 11.64
C SER A 255 -27.89 8.97 12.22
N ILE A 256 -27.98 7.83 11.52
CA ILE A 256 -27.31 6.58 11.90
C ILE A 256 -25.78 6.76 11.86
N ILE A 257 -25.25 7.47 10.85
CA ILE A 257 -23.80 7.71 10.76
C ILE A 257 -23.32 8.66 11.86
N GLU A 258 -24.13 9.67 12.23
CA GLU A 258 -23.80 10.58 13.33
C GLU A 258 -23.68 9.82 14.66
N GLU A 259 -24.62 8.95 15.00
CA GLU A 259 -24.59 8.12 16.20
C GLU A 259 -23.36 7.20 16.20
N VAL A 260 -23.06 6.55 15.07
CA VAL A 260 -21.91 5.66 14.93
C VAL A 260 -20.59 6.43 15.02
N ALA A 261 -20.52 7.60 14.41
CA ALA A 261 -19.32 8.45 14.45
C ALA A 261 -19.01 8.93 15.87
N ASP A 262 -20.03 9.31 16.62
CA ASP A 262 -19.90 9.68 18.03
C ASP A 262 -19.42 8.48 18.89
N MET A 263 -20.01 7.30 18.67
CA MET A 263 -19.58 6.08 19.36
C MET A 263 -18.15 5.68 19.09
N LEU A 264 -17.63 6.00 17.88
CA LEU A 264 -16.27 5.68 17.45
C LEU A 264 -15.26 6.82 17.67
N ASP A 265 -15.64 7.91 18.31
CA ASP A 265 -14.85 9.14 18.46
C ASP A 265 -14.36 9.71 17.12
N MET A 266 -15.15 9.53 16.05
CA MET A 266 -14.86 9.96 14.69
C MET A 266 -15.63 11.22 14.32
N VAL A 267 -15.47 12.30 15.09
CA VAL A 267 -16.16 13.57 14.84
C VAL A 267 -15.55 14.29 13.63
N PRO A 268 -16.35 14.89 12.73
CA PRO A 268 -15.82 15.65 11.60
C PRO A 268 -14.84 16.73 12.07
N ARG A 269 -13.67 16.79 11.44
CA ARG A 269 -12.75 17.89 11.69
C ARG A 269 -13.39 19.20 11.24
N THR A 270 -13.53 20.13 12.17
CA THR A 270 -14.07 21.48 11.92
C THR A 270 -13.13 22.38 11.11
N ASP A 271 -11.92 21.91 10.82
CA ASP A 271 -10.91 22.66 10.07
C ASP A 271 -11.08 22.45 8.56
N ASN A 272 -11.55 23.50 7.90
CA ASN A 272 -11.80 23.62 6.47
C ASN A 272 -10.49 23.79 5.65
N ARG A 273 -9.37 23.21 6.09
CA ARG A 273 -8.10 23.22 5.37
C ARG A 273 -7.77 21.83 4.86
N LEU A 274 -8.35 21.48 3.72
CA LEU A 274 -7.77 20.49 2.83
C LEU A 274 -6.37 21.01 2.45
N PRO A 275 -5.31 20.21 2.55
CA PRO A 275 -4.03 20.58 1.96
C PRO A 275 -4.29 20.75 0.46
N ALA A 276 -4.10 21.96 -0.05
CA ALA A 276 -4.12 22.22 -1.48
C ALA A 276 -3.02 21.38 -2.14
N GLY A 277 -3.41 20.26 -2.73
CA GLY A 277 -2.56 19.49 -3.61
C GLY A 277 -2.24 20.36 -4.82
N ASN A 278 -0.97 20.50 -5.14
CA ASN A 278 -0.51 21.06 -6.40
C ASN A 278 -0.91 20.11 -7.55
N GLU A 279 -2.17 20.15 -7.92
CA GLU A 279 -2.75 19.40 -9.03
C GLU A 279 -2.83 20.31 -10.24
N GLY A 280 -1.89 20.25 -11.13
CA GLY A 280 -2.05 20.98 -12.37
C GLY A 280 -1.17 20.58 -13.53
N GLU A 281 0.00 20.06 -13.32
CA GLU A 281 0.95 19.89 -14.44
C GLU A 281 1.50 18.47 -14.69
N LEU A 282 1.29 17.51 -13.81
CA LEU A 282 1.78 16.13 -14.01
C LEU A 282 0.73 15.17 -14.59
N ALA A 283 -0.56 15.47 -14.47
CA ALA A 283 -1.63 14.56 -14.87
C ALA A 283 -1.69 14.30 -16.39
N SER A 284 -1.27 15.23 -17.24
CA SER A 284 -1.40 15.09 -18.71
C SER A 284 -0.34 14.20 -19.38
N ARG A 285 0.77 13.90 -18.70
CA ARG A 285 1.83 13.01 -19.25
C ARG A 285 1.67 11.54 -18.86
N VAL A 286 0.92 11.24 -17.80
CA VAL A 286 0.77 9.89 -17.26
C VAL A 286 -0.38 9.11 -17.92
N PHE A 287 -1.32 9.78 -18.60
CA PHE A 287 -2.49 9.12 -19.20
C PHE A 287 -2.17 8.11 -20.32
N SER A 288 -1.02 8.18 -20.97
CA SER A 288 -0.60 7.15 -21.94
C SER A 288 -0.05 5.87 -21.29
N GLU A 289 0.43 5.95 -20.03
CA GLU A 289 0.94 4.83 -19.25
C GLU A 289 -0.14 4.22 -18.35
N ALA A 290 -1.14 5.00 -17.95
CA ALA A 290 -2.28 4.51 -17.15
C ALA A 290 -3.07 3.40 -17.86
N SER A 291 -3.20 3.44 -19.19
CA SER A 291 -3.81 2.37 -19.97
C SER A 291 -3.04 1.04 -19.87
N ARG A 292 -1.73 1.08 -19.63
CA ARG A 292 -0.93 -0.11 -19.36
C ARG A 292 -1.13 -0.64 -17.92
N ALA A 293 -1.35 0.25 -16.96
CA ALA A 293 -1.64 -0.12 -15.59
C ALA A 293 -3.03 -0.76 -15.43
N GLU A 294 -4.03 -0.30 -16.17
CA GLU A 294 -5.37 -0.93 -16.21
C GLU A 294 -5.33 -2.33 -16.83
N LEU A 295 -4.53 -2.55 -17.88
CA LEU A 295 -4.29 -3.89 -18.45
C LEU A 295 -3.60 -4.83 -17.45
N TRP A 296 -2.76 -4.28 -16.58
CA TRP A 296 -2.12 -5.02 -15.49
C TRP A 296 -3.10 -5.36 -14.35
N ALA A 297 -4.01 -4.45 -14.04
CA ALA A 297 -5.02 -4.63 -13.01
C ALA A 297 -6.06 -5.71 -13.36
N THR A 298 -6.35 -5.91 -14.65
CA THR A 298 -7.34 -6.88 -15.12
C THR A 298 -6.82 -8.30 -15.36
N GLY A 299 -5.54 -8.58 -15.10
CA GLY A 299 -4.97 -9.95 -15.12
C GLY A 299 -4.72 -10.54 -16.52
N ASN A 300 -4.86 -9.78 -17.59
CA ASN A 300 -4.60 -10.25 -18.96
C ASN A 300 -3.15 -10.01 -19.37
N CYS A 301 -2.24 -10.84 -18.86
CA CYS A 301 -0.80 -10.79 -19.20
C CYS A 301 -0.45 -11.44 -20.57
N GLU A 302 -1.38 -12.09 -21.24
CA GLU A 302 -1.13 -12.75 -22.54
C GLU A 302 -1.27 -11.84 -23.75
N SER A 303 -2.06 -10.77 -23.66
CA SER A 303 -2.32 -9.87 -24.79
C SER A 303 -1.19 -8.84 -25.05
N ALA A 304 -0.33 -8.59 -24.07
CA ALA A 304 0.74 -7.59 -24.21
C ALA A 304 1.94 -8.08 -25.04
N LYS A 305 2.11 -9.39 -25.23
CA LYS A 305 3.19 -9.95 -26.06
C LYS A 305 2.89 -9.90 -27.57
N GLN A 306 1.64 -9.74 -27.95
CA GLN A 306 1.22 -9.67 -29.38
C GLN A 306 1.16 -8.23 -29.93
N ALA A 307 1.12 -7.22 -29.09
CA ALA A 307 1.07 -5.82 -29.52
C ALA A 307 2.44 -5.16 -29.73
N GLY A 308 3.53 -5.86 -29.55
CA GLY A 308 4.92 -5.39 -29.73
C GLY A 308 5.57 -5.77 -31.06
N GLN A 309 4.83 -6.33 -31.99
CA GLN A 309 5.29 -6.64 -33.35
C GLN A 309 4.39 -5.96 -34.38
N ILE A 310 4.38 -4.66 -34.44
CA ILE A 310 4.11 -3.87 -35.67
C ILE A 310 4.92 -2.58 -35.54
#